data_69228622fd5a7ea42b530a391e9e6660
#
_entry.id   69228622fd5a7ea42b530a391e9e6660
#
_cell.length_a   1.000
_cell.length_b   1.000
_cell.length_c   1.000
_cell.angle_alpha   90.00
_cell.angle_beta   90.00
_cell.angle_gamma   90.00
#
_symmetry.space_group_name_H-M   'P 1'
#
loop_
_entity.id
_entity.type
_entity.pdbx_description
1 polymer ?
#
loop_
_entity_poly.entity_id
_entity_poly.type
_entity_poly.pdbx_seq_one_letter_code
_entity_poly.pdbx_strand_id
1 'polypeptide(L)'
;MVPRACAAVRLACCIAKQKIVLSLHTEMMHNDNIKPSTLYVSDMDGTLLGSDSRLSAASALMLNRAIAGGVLFTVATARTPATVVPLMSGVDTRLPYICLNGAALWDNCRGDYAHVEVIDEATVRRVVGVYRRHGLAPFVYRRHGRMIHACHDGSPLSGQERQFVAERTGLELKRFFLDCDPCGEGSSAAGEAMLIFSMQDYELLRPVCDEVKAQADCTAVLYHDIFDPRSGILEIYAPGVSKAAAIERVAATTQATRVVVFGDNRNDMPMMRAASWSVAVGNAFPEVKAIASEVIGTNVQDAVPKYIIAQK
;
A
#
# COMPACT_ATOMS: atom_id res chain seq x y z
N MET A 1 -49.02 -12.42 30.03
CA MET A 1 -48.95 -13.57 29.09
C MET A 1 -48.48 -13.08 27.77
N VAL A 2 -47.20 -13.26 27.43
CA VAL A 2 -46.63 -12.90 26.12
C VAL A 2 -46.63 -14.18 25.26
N PRO A 3 -47.08 -14.14 24.01
CA PRO A 3 -47.35 -15.33 23.22
C PRO A 3 -46.03 -16.07 22.82
N ARG A 4 -46.04 -17.38 23.05
CA ARG A 4 -44.99 -18.32 22.62
C ARG A 4 -44.74 -18.41 21.11
N ALA A 5 -45.49 -17.69 20.28
CA ALA A 5 -45.38 -17.65 18.83
C ALA A 5 -44.12 -16.95 18.29
N CYS A 6 -43.54 -16.01 19.05
CA CYS A 6 -42.37 -15.20 18.56
C CYS A 6 -41.04 -15.97 18.64
N ALA A 7 -40.93 -16.95 19.53
CA ALA A 7 -39.72 -17.76 19.67
C ALA A 7 -39.58 -18.81 18.54
N ALA A 8 -40.72 -19.41 18.14
CA ALA A 8 -40.73 -20.42 17.09
C ALA A 8 -40.39 -19.83 15.70
N VAL A 9 -40.83 -18.59 15.41
CA VAL A 9 -40.52 -17.89 14.14
C VAL A 9 -39.06 -17.48 14.07
N ARG A 10 -38.46 -17.06 15.19
CA ARG A 10 -36.99 -16.75 15.26
C ARG A 10 -36.14 -17.98 15.09
N LEU A 11 -36.53 -19.13 15.67
CA LEU A 11 -35.81 -20.40 15.55
C LEU A 11 -35.87 -20.95 14.12
N ALA A 12 -37.06 -20.87 13.45
CA ALA A 12 -37.23 -21.27 12.06
C ALA A 12 -36.40 -20.39 11.09
N CYS A 13 -36.36 -19.08 11.34
CA CYS A 13 -35.53 -18.15 10.54
C CYS A 13 -34.02 -18.40 10.71
N CYS A 14 -33.58 -18.78 11.92
CA CYS A 14 -32.18 -19.12 12.19
C CYS A 14 -31.77 -20.43 11.52
N ILE A 15 -32.63 -21.46 11.56
CA ILE A 15 -32.42 -22.75 10.90
C ILE A 15 -32.43 -22.61 9.37
N ALA A 16 -33.31 -21.75 8.81
CA ALA A 16 -33.35 -21.47 7.38
C ALA A 16 -32.05 -20.75 6.92
N LYS A 17 -31.57 -19.77 7.68
CA LYS A 17 -30.28 -19.10 7.40
C LYS A 17 -29.09 -20.07 7.50
N GLN A 18 -29.05 -20.96 8.49
CA GLN A 18 -28.01 -21.98 8.58
C GLN A 18 -28.05 -22.98 7.43
N LYS A 19 -29.25 -23.39 6.97
CA LYS A 19 -29.38 -24.27 5.80
C LYS A 19 -28.95 -23.60 4.50
N ILE A 20 -29.25 -22.31 4.32
CA ILE A 20 -28.79 -21.55 3.16
C ILE A 20 -27.27 -21.38 3.17
N VAL A 21 -26.68 -21.08 4.32
CA VAL A 21 -25.20 -21.00 4.46
C VAL A 21 -24.54 -22.38 4.22
N LEU A 22 -25.12 -23.46 4.72
CA LEU A 22 -24.60 -24.82 4.47
C LEU A 22 -24.78 -25.22 3.00
N SER A 23 -25.92 -24.89 2.35
CA SER A 23 -26.16 -25.14 0.92
C SER A 23 -25.17 -24.38 0.05
N LEU A 24 -24.95 -23.08 0.33
CA LEU A 24 -23.95 -22.27 -0.37
C LEU A 24 -22.53 -22.81 -0.13
N HIS A 25 -22.22 -23.29 1.08
CA HIS A 25 -20.93 -23.92 1.37
C HIS A 25 -20.76 -25.26 0.63
N THR A 26 -21.83 -26.03 0.49
CA THR A 26 -21.81 -27.33 -0.23
C THR A 26 -21.77 -27.11 -1.75
N GLU A 27 -22.44 -26.09 -2.30
CA GLU A 27 -22.33 -25.71 -3.71
C GLU A 27 -20.96 -25.13 -4.06
N MET A 28 -20.30 -24.41 -3.13
CA MET A 28 -18.92 -23.96 -3.30
C MET A 28 -17.91 -25.11 -3.29
N MET A 29 -18.23 -26.22 -2.61
CA MET A 29 -17.34 -27.40 -2.52
C MET A 29 -17.49 -28.36 -3.72
N HIS A 30 -18.47 -28.16 -4.62
CA HIS A 30 -18.70 -29.02 -5.79
C HIS A 30 -18.36 -28.35 -7.12
N ASN A 31 -17.65 -27.22 -7.10
CA ASN A 31 -17.17 -26.64 -8.34
C ASN A 31 -15.70 -27.05 -8.58
N ASP A 32 -15.50 -28.34 -8.87
CA ASP A 32 -14.22 -29.00 -9.12
C ASP A 32 -13.44 -28.47 -10.36
N ASN A 33 -13.84 -27.29 -10.91
CA ASN A 33 -13.22 -26.68 -12.08
C ASN A 33 -12.60 -25.29 -11.86
N ILE A 34 -12.50 -24.82 -10.59
CA ILE A 34 -11.75 -23.58 -10.32
C ILE A 34 -10.27 -23.97 -10.29
N LYS A 35 -9.56 -23.74 -11.40
CA LYS A 35 -8.10 -23.80 -11.38
C LYS A 35 -7.61 -22.82 -10.30
N PRO A 36 -6.78 -23.31 -9.35
CA PRO A 36 -6.27 -22.43 -8.30
C PRO A 36 -5.55 -21.24 -8.95
N SER A 37 -6.12 -20.04 -8.82
CA SER A 37 -5.53 -18.83 -9.33
C SER A 37 -4.58 -18.25 -8.29
N THR A 38 -3.33 -17.99 -8.67
CA THR A 38 -2.33 -17.40 -7.80
C THR A 38 -2.18 -15.92 -8.14
N LEU A 39 -2.38 -15.08 -7.11
CA LEU A 39 -2.04 -13.67 -7.17
C LEU A 39 -0.60 -13.48 -6.70
N TYR A 40 0.24 -12.93 -7.55
CA TYR A 40 1.60 -12.53 -7.23
C TYR A 40 1.64 -11.02 -6.96
N VAL A 41 2.17 -10.62 -5.82
CA VAL A 41 2.31 -9.21 -5.44
C VAL A 41 3.75 -8.93 -5.06
N SER A 42 4.38 -7.99 -5.73
CA SER A 42 5.77 -7.62 -5.45
C SER A 42 5.86 -6.23 -4.83
N ASP A 43 6.69 -6.09 -3.78
CA ASP A 43 7.26 -4.79 -3.49
C ASP A 43 8.10 -4.31 -4.68
N MET A 44 8.39 -3.00 -4.74
CA MET A 44 9.10 -2.41 -5.86
C MET A 44 10.58 -2.15 -5.56
N ASP A 45 10.87 -1.27 -4.60
CA ASP A 45 12.22 -0.80 -4.31
C ASP A 45 13.05 -1.86 -3.59
N GLY A 46 14.18 -2.25 -4.18
CA GLY A 46 14.98 -3.34 -3.63
C GLY A 46 14.44 -4.74 -3.91
N THR A 47 13.23 -4.88 -4.46
CA THR A 47 12.58 -6.17 -4.76
C THR A 47 12.39 -6.40 -6.26
N LEU A 48 11.53 -5.61 -6.91
CA LEU A 48 11.25 -5.73 -8.35
C LEU A 48 12.14 -4.83 -9.20
N LEU A 49 12.47 -3.65 -8.68
CA LEU A 49 13.31 -2.66 -9.38
C LEU A 49 14.79 -2.95 -9.18
N GLY A 50 15.60 -2.62 -10.19
CA GLY A 50 17.04 -2.67 -10.12
C GLY A 50 17.64 -1.62 -9.19
N SER A 51 18.97 -1.59 -9.11
CA SER A 51 19.73 -0.62 -8.28
C SER A 51 19.57 0.84 -8.74
N ASP A 52 19.12 1.05 -9.97
CA ASP A 52 18.79 2.35 -10.56
C ASP A 52 17.34 2.78 -10.31
N SER A 53 16.61 2.06 -9.47
CA SER A 53 15.18 2.23 -9.19
C SER A 53 14.30 2.15 -10.45
N ARG A 54 14.70 1.35 -11.45
CA ARG A 54 13.95 1.12 -12.69
C ARG A 54 13.61 -0.35 -12.88
N LEU A 55 12.51 -0.60 -13.58
CA LEU A 55 12.18 -1.95 -14.06
C LEU A 55 13.01 -2.26 -15.28
N SER A 56 13.73 -3.39 -15.28
CA SER A 56 14.49 -3.83 -16.44
C SER A 56 13.56 -4.22 -17.60
N ALA A 57 14.02 -4.02 -18.82
CA ALA A 57 13.28 -4.46 -20.01
C ALA A 57 13.06 -5.99 -20.00
N ALA A 58 14.02 -6.75 -19.45
CA ALA A 58 13.90 -8.20 -19.32
C ALA A 58 12.80 -8.57 -18.31
N SER A 59 12.72 -7.89 -17.16
CA SER A 59 11.65 -8.08 -16.18
C SER A 59 10.28 -7.76 -16.77
N ALA A 60 10.13 -6.64 -17.49
CA ALA A 60 8.86 -6.28 -18.13
C ALA A 60 8.42 -7.35 -19.15
N LEU A 61 9.33 -7.81 -20.01
CA LEU A 61 9.03 -8.87 -20.99
C LEU A 61 8.61 -10.19 -20.34
N MET A 62 9.31 -10.60 -19.28
CA MET A 62 8.99 -11.81 -18.53
C MET A 62 7.64 -11.72 -17.83
N LEU A 63 7.33 -10.59 -17.19
CA LEU A 63 6.03 -10.34 -16.56
C LEU A 63 4.91 -10.35 -17.58
N ASN A 64 5.06 -9.67 -18.71
CA ASN A 64 4.04 -9.65 -19.77
C ASN A 64 3.76 -11.05 -20.33
N ARG A 65 4.81 -11.86 -20.53
CA ARG A 65 4.65 -13.26 -20.94
C ARG A 65 3.91 -14.08 -19.87
N ALA A 66 4.17 -13.84 -18.60
CA ALA A 66 3.47 -14.51 -17.50
C ALA A 66 1.99 -14.07 -17.45
N ILE A 67 1.72 -12.76 -17.54
CA ILE A 67 0.37 -12.18 -17.52
C ILE A 67 -0.45 -12.65 -18.72
N ALA A 68 0.13 -12.65 -19.93
CA ALA A 68 -0.51 -13.20 -21.14
C ALA A 68 -0.90 -14.69 -20.99
N GLY A 69 -0.16 -15.43 -20.17
CA GLY A 69 -0.49 -16.81 -19.81
C GLY A 69 -1.42 -16.96 -18.61
N GLY A 70 -2.08 -15.89 -18.16
CA GLY A 70 -3.11 -15.92 -17.11
C GLY A 70 -2.60 -15.72 -15.68
N VAL A 71 -1.34 -15.32 -15.47
CA VAL A 71 -0.82 -14.97 -14.14
C VAL A 71 -1.45 -13.66 -13.68
N LEU A 72 -1.97 -13.64 -12.45
CA LEU A 72 -2.41 -12.43 -11.76
C LEU A 72 -1.19 -11.79 -11.09
N PHE A 73 -0.81 -10.59 -11.53
CA PHE A 73 0.35 -9.87 -11.01
C PHE A 73 0.05 -8.41 -10.73
N THR A 74 0.53 -7.91 -9.59
CA THR A 74 0.53 -6.47 -9.27
C THR A 74 1.69 -6.12 -8.35
N VAL A 75 1.81 -4.83 -8.00
CA VAL A 75 2.82 -4.31 -7.07
C VAL A 75 2.19 -3.71 -5.82
N ALA A 76 2.93 -3.74 -4.70
CA ALA A 76 2.54 -3.09 -3.43
C ALA A 76 3.72 -2.29 -2.88
N THR A 77 3.59 -0.96 -2.84
CA THR A 77 4.70 -0.04 -2.58
C THR A 77 4.30 1.16 -1.72
N ALA A 78 5.28 1.79 -1.07
CA ALA A 78 5.11 3.10 -0.43
C ALA A 78 4.97 4.24 -1.45
N ARG A 79 5.35 4.02 -2.71
CA ARG A 79 5.30 5.03 -3.77
C ARG A 79 3.88 5.50 -4.07
N THR A 80 3.76 6.73 -4.56
CA THR A 80 2.50 7.29 -5.08
C THR A 80 2.25 6.84 -6.52
N PRO A 81 1.01 6.89 -7.04
CA PRO A 81 0.73 6.65 -8.46
C PRO A 81 1.59 7.49 -9.42
N ALA A 82 1.94 8.73 -9.01
CA ALA A 82 2.78 9.62 -9.79
C ALA A 82 4.15 9.03 -10.17
N THR A 83 4.69 8.12 -9.35
CA THR A 83 5.96 7.42 -9.62
C THR A 83 5.76 5.99 -10.08
N VAL A 84 4.71 5.30 -9.63
CA VAL A 84 4.43 3.90 -10.00
C VAL A 84 4.00 3.79 -11.46
N VAL A 85 3.08 4.66 -11.91
CA VAL A 85 2.52 4.60 -13.27
C VAL A 85 3.61 4.65 -14.35
N PRO A 86 4.54 5.63 -14.36
CA PRO A 86 5.60 5.65 -15.37
C PRO A 86 6.58 4.47 -15.24
N LEU A 87 6.88 3.98 -14.04
CA LEU A 87 7.79 2.84 -13.82
C LEU A 87 7.19 1.53 -14.33
N MET A 88 5.89 1.36 -14.20
CA MET A 88 5.16 0.15 -14.60
C MET A 88 4.54 0.22 -16.00
N SER A 89 4.79 1.30 -16.76
CA SER A 89 4.17 1.53 -18.09
C SER A 89 4.47 0.45 -19.13
N GLY A 90 5.54 -0.33 -18.93
CA GLY A 90 5.89 -1.47 -19.78
C GLY A 90 5.28 -2.81 -19.35
N VAL A 91 4.42 -2.85 -18.31
CA VAL A 91 3.82 -4.09 -17.80
C VAL A 91 2.32 -4.09 -18.02
N ASP A 92 1.81 -5.10 -18.71
CA ASP A 92 0.42 -5.22 -19.16
C ASP A 92 -0.55 -5.69 -18.06
N THR A 93 -0.24 -5.49 -16.79
CA THR A 93 -1.15 -5.86 -15.70
C THR A 93 -2.42 -5.01 -15.73
N ARG A 94 -3.56 -5.66 -15.55
CA ARG A 94 -4.88 -5.03 -15.41
C ARG A 94 -5.32 -4.89 -13.96
N LEU A 95 -4.53 -5.45 -13.03
CA LEU A 95 -4.83 -5.32 -11.60
C LEU A 95 -4.42 -3.94 -11.10
N PRO A 96 -5.12 -3.41 -10.09
CA PRO A 96 -4.76 -2.12 -9.51
C PRO A 96 -3.39 -2.21 -8.84
N TYR A 97 -2.58 -1.15 -8.97
CA TYR A 97 -1.36 -0.98 -8.19
C TYR A 97 -1.72 -0.62 -6.76
N ILE A 98 -1.10 -1.27 -5.79
CA ILE A 98 -1.22 -0.95 -4.38
C ILE A 98 -0.16 0.10 -4.06
N CYS A 99 -0.60 1.34 -3.86
CA CYS A 99 0.23 2.52 -3.62
C CYS A 99 0.11 3.02 -2.17
N LEU A 100 1.04 3.88 -1.74
CA LEU A 100 1.01 4.51 -0.41
C LEU A 100 0.84 3.47 0.71
N ASN A 101 1.65 2.40 0.67
CA ASN A 101 1.58 1.28 1.63
C ASN A 101 0.18 0.67 1.81
N GLY A 102 -0.70 0.80 0.81
CA GLY A 102 -2.06 0.27 0.83
C GLY A 102 -3.15 1.32 1.04
N ALA A 103 -2.81 2.59 1.28
CA ALA A 103 -3.79 3.67 1.38
C ALA A 103 -4.50 3.96 0.05
N ALA A 104 -3.92 3.56 -1.08
CA ALA A 104 -4.52 3.78 -2.39
C ALA A 104 -4.40 2.56 -3.30
N LEU A 105 -5.48 2.23 -4.00
CA LEU A 105 -5.50 1.33 -5.14
C LEU A 105 -5.65 2.16 -6.41
N TRP A 106 -4.67 2.08 -7.30
CA TRP A 106 -4.70 2.78 -8.58
C TRP A 106 -5.13 1.82 -9.70
N ASP A 107 -6.28 2.09 -10.30
CA ASP A 107 -6.76 1.36 -11.48
C ASP A 107 -5.93 1.75 -12.71
N ASN A 108 -5.06 0.85 -13.12
CA ASN A 108 -4.16 1.07 -14.25
C ASN A 108 -4.89 1.15 -15.59
N CYS A 109 -6.06 0.52 -15.72
CA CYS A 109 -6.85 0.54 -16.96
C CYS A 109 -7.62 1.85 -17.11
N ARG A 110 -8.14 2.40 -16.01
CA ARG A 110 -8.93 3.65 -16.00
C ARG A 110 -8.06 4.88 -15.85
N GLY A 111 -6.83 4.74 -15.33
CA GLY A 111 -5.95 5.85 -15.02
C GLY A 111 -6.47 6.71 -13.87
N ASP A 112 -7.11 6.10 -12.86
CA ASP A 112 -7.70 6.77 -11.71
C ASP A 112 -7.67 5.87 -10.47
N TYR A 113 -8.04 6.39 -9.31
CA TYR A 113 -8.14 5.61 -8.09
C TYR A 113 -9.35 4.66 -8.12
N ALA A 114 -9.11 3.37 -7.87
CA ALA A 114 -10.16 2.38 -7.62
C ALA A 114 -10.64 2.45 -6.17
N HIS A 115 -9.74 2.80 -5.23
CA HIS A 115 -10.02 2.92 -3.81
C HIS A 115 -8.99 3.82 -3.13
N VAL A 116 -9.42 4.53 -2.08
CA VAL A 116 -8.53 5.25 -1.16
C VAL A 116 -9.01 5.08 0.27
N GLU A 117 -8.07 4.95 1.19
CA GLU A 117 -8.29 5.03 2.63
C GLU A 117 -8.06 6.48 3.07
N VAL A 118 -9.07 7.10 3.66
CA VAL A 118 -9.11 8.53 3.95
C VAL A 118 -8.85 8.78 5.42
N ILE A 119 -7.91 9.69 5.72
CA ILE A 119 -7.71 10.23 7.06
C ILE A 119 -8.79 11.31 7.28
N ASP A 120 -9.60 11.16 8.32
CA ASP A 120 -10.61 12.16 8.65
C ASP A 120 -10.00 13.51 9.04
N GLU A 121 -10.72 14.60 8.78
CA GLU A 121 -10.22 15.95 8.96
C GLU A 121 -9.92 16.31 10.43
N ALA A 122 -10.58 15.68 11.39
CA ALA A 122 -10.29 15.89 12.80
C ALA A 122 -8.94 15.27 13.16
N THR A 123 -8.65 14.10 12.62
CA THR A 123 -7.34 13.43 12.74
C THR A 123 -6.25 14.23 12.03
N VAL A 124 -6.49 14.74 10.81
CA VAL A 124 -5.52 15.62 10.11
C VAL A 124 -5.16 16.82 10.98
N ARG A 125 -6.16 17.57 11.48
CA ARG A 125 -5.92 18.74 12.34
C ARG A 125 -5.17 18.37 13.62
N ARG A 126 -5.49 17.24 14.24
CA ARG A 126 -4.82 16.76 15.45
C ARG A 126 -3.35 16.45 15.19
N VAL A 127 -3.06 15.70 14.12
CA VAL A 127 -1.70 15.33 13.74
C VAL A 127 -0.87 16.57 13.37
N VAL A 128 -1.39 17.46 12.53
CA VAL A 128 -0.71 18.74 12.19
C VAL A 128 -0.47 19.57 13.45
N GLY A 129 -1.41 19.56 14.40
CA GLY A 129 -1.24 20.20 15.70
C GLY A 129 -0.11 19.59 16.53
N VAL A 130 0.09 18.27 16.50
CA VAL A 130 1.26 17.62 17.13
C VAL A 130 2.55 18.13 16.50
N TYR A 131 2.68 18.09 15.16
CA TYR A 131 3.87 18.59 14.46
C TYR A 131 4.20 20.05 14.84
N ARG A 132 3.21 20.92 14.86
CA ARG A 132 3.39 22.34 15.23
C ARG A 132 3.91 22.51 16.65
N ARG A 133 3.48 21.69 17.62
CA ARG A 133 4.01 21.72 19.00
C ARG A 133 5.49 21.34 19.09
N HIS A 134 5.96 20.51 18.16
CA HIS A 134 7.36 20.13 18.03
C HIS A 134 8.16 21.05 17.10
N GLY A 135 7.57 22.17 16.64
CA GLY A 135 8.23 23.12 15.73
C GLY A 135 8.48 22.57 14.33
N LEU A 136 7.71 21.55 13.91
CA LEU A 136 7.80 20.90 12.62
C LEU A 136 6.50 21.09 11.82
N ALA A 137 6.58 20.86 10.51
CA ALA A 137 5.43 20.86 9.61
C ALA A 137 5.48 19.64 8.68
N PRO A 138 4.38 18.88 8.53
CA PRO A 138 4.32 17.79 7.60
C PRO A 138 3.77 18.23 6.24
N PHE A 139 4.01 17.40 5.22
CA PHE A 139 3.18 17.39 4.02
C PHE A 139 1.89 16.63 4.28
N VAL A 140 0.74 17.18 3.88
CA VAL A 140 -0.52 16.43 3.80
C VAL A 140 -0.84 16.15 2.33
N TYR A 141 -0.90 14.88 1.97
CA TYR A 141 -1.21 14.45 0.62
C TYR A 141 -2.72 14.23 0.49
N ARG A 142 -3.32 15.02 -0.37
CA ARG A 142 -4.76 14.99 -0.62
C ARG A 142 -5.05 14.55 -2.05
N ARG A 143 -6.02 13.68 -2.21
CA ARG A 143 -6.56 13.34 -3.52
C ARG A 143 -7.48 14.46 -4.01
N HIS A 144 -7.17 14.99 -5.17
CA HIS A 144 -8.01 15.93 -5.91
C HIS A 144 -8.27 15.38 -7.33
N GLY A 145 -9.39 14.70 -7.53
CA GLY A 145 -9.59 13.86 -8.72
C GLY A 145 -8.52 12.79 -8.81
N ARG A 146 -7.81 12.71 -9.94
CA ARG A 146 -6.69 11.79 -10.14
C ARG A 146 -5.33 12.33 -9.64
N MET A 147 -5.28 13.59 -9.21
CA MET A 147 -4.06 14.25 -8.75
C MET A 147 -3.84 14.07 -7.26
N ILE A 148 -2.57 14.09 -6.85
CA ILE A 148 -2.15 14.29 -5.46
C ILE A 148 -1.73 15.75 -5.29
N HIS A 149 -2.37 16.44 -4.36
CA HIS A 149 -1.92 17.72 -3.83
C HIS A 149 -1.13 17.46 -2.55
N ALA A 150 0.16 17.78 -2.57
CA ALA A 150 1.04 17.70 -1.42
C ALA A 150 1.14 19.09 -0.79
N CYS A 151 0.31 19.35 0.21
CA CYS A 151 0.20 20.64 0.90
C CYS A 151 1.17 20.72 2.07
N HIS A 152 1.90 21.84 2.18
CA HIS A 152 2.80 22.17 3.28
C HIS A 152 2.62 23.64 3.68
N ASP A 153 2.71 23.97 4.96
CA ASP A 153 2.30 25.28 5.51
C ASP A 153 3.30 26.44 5.29
N GLY A 154 4.34 26.23 4.48
CA GLY A 154 5.34 27.25 4.18
C GLY A 154 6.49 27.32 5.18
N SER A 155 6.48 26.54 6.26
CA SER A 155 7.62 26.41 7.17
C SER A 155 8.89 25.96 6.43
N PRO A 156 10.10 26.27 6.92
CA PRO A 156 11.33 25.88 6.27
C PRO A 156 11.45 24.36 6.11
N LEU A 157 11.63 23.89 4.89
CA LEU A 157 11.87 22.48 4.59
C LEU A 157 13.26 22.03 5.06
N SER A 158 13.41 20.80 5.51
CA SER A 158 14.70 20.14 5.72
C SER A 158 15.50 20.04 4.41
N GLY A 159 16.78 19.69 4.50
CA GLY A 159 17.60 19.40 3.32
C GLY A 159 17.02 18.27 2.48
N GLN A 160 16.60 17.20 3.14
CA GLN A 160 16.00 16.02 2.54
C GLN A 160 14.65 16.33 1.89
N GLU A 161 13.80 17.10 2.56
CA GLU A 161 12.50 17.52 2.00
C GLU A 161 12.67 18.40 0.76
N ARG A 162 13.63 19.34 0.76
CA ARG A 162 13.93 20.12 -0.44
C ARG A 162 14.35 19.26 -1.62
N GLN A 163 15.25 18.30 -1.39
CA GLN A 163 15.66 17.35 -2.42
C GLN A 163 14.48 16.50 -2.90
N PHE A 164 13.70 15.95 -1.97
CA PHE A 164 12.51 15.14 -2.26
C PHE A 164 11.50 15.90 -3.13
N VAL A 165 11.24 17.17 -2.82
CA VAL A 165 10.34 18.04 -3.61
C VAL A 165 10.93 18.29 -4.98
N ALA A 166 12.22 18.66 -5.07
CA ALA A 166 12.90 18.97 -6.34
C ALA A 166 12.86 17.77 -7.32
N GLU A 167 13.15 16.56 -6.82
CA GLU A 167 13.13 15.32 -7.63
C GLU A 167 11.74 14.92 -8.13
N ARG A 168 10.68 15.39 -7.45
CA ARG A 168 9.29 14.98 -7.72
C ARG A 168 8.42 16.11 -8.24
N THR A 169 8.99 17.30 -8.42
CA THR A 169 8.32 18.42 -9.08
C THR A 169 8.20 18.13 -10.58
N GLY A 170 7.02 18.37 -11.14
CA GLY A 170 6.72 18.12 -12.56
C GLY A 170 6.17 16.74 -12.88
N LEU A 171 6.02 15.85 -11.89
CA LEU A 171 5.32 14.58 -12.08
C LEU A 171 3.84 14.81 -12.46
N GLU A 172 3.32 14.05 -13.42
CA GLU A 172 1.98 14.26 -13.99
C GLU A 172 0.85 14.18 -12.94
N LEU A 173 0.94 13.23 -12.00
CA LEU A 173 -0.13 12.94 -11.04
C LEU A 173 0.10 13.55 -9.65
N LYS A 174 1.06 14.49 -9.50
CA LYS A 174 1.37 15.10 -8.21
C LYS A 174 1.77 16.55 -8.36
N ARG A 175 1.29 17.40 -7.45
CA ARG A 175 1.70 18.80 -7.31
C ARG A 175 2.02 19.13 -5.86
N PHE A 176 3.07 19.94 -5.65
CA PHE A 176 3.43 20.48 -4.35
C PHE A 176 2.89 21.91 -4.22
N PHE A 177 2.30 22.19 -3.06
CA PHE A 177 1.83 23.49 -2.62
C PHE A 177 2.56 23.82 -1.32
N LEU A 178 3.61 24.62 -1.40
CA LEU A 178 4.55 24.88 -0.29
C LEU A 178 4.18 26.11 0.55
N ASP A 179 3.05 26.74 0.27
CA ASP A 179 2.45 27.84 1.03
C ASP A 179 0.93 27.62 1.06
N CYS A 180 0.53 26.56 1.78
CA CYS A 180 -0.84 26.09 1.82
C CYS A 180 -1.14 25.52 3.20
N ASP A 181 -2.06 26.13 3.96
CA ASP A 181 -2.47 25.51 5.23
C ASP A 181 -3.05 24.10 5.00
N PRO A 182 -2.37 23.04 5.47
CA PRO A 182 -2.82 21.67 5.24
C PRO A 182 -4.18 21.34 5.88
N CYS A 183 -4.64 22.19 6.82
CA CYS A 183 -5.93 22.10 7.49
C CYS A 183 -6.96 23.12 6.96
N GLY A 184 -6.57 23.94 6.00
CA GLY A 184 -7.40 25.02 5.47
C GLY A 184 -8.46 24.53 4.47
N GLU A 185 -9.44 25.40 4.19
CA GLU A 185 -10.54 25.16 3.23
C GLU A 185 -10.19 25.63 1.81
N GLY A 186 -8.95 26.05 1.54
CA GLY A 186 -8.51 26.51 0.23
C GLY A 186 -8.52 25.41 -0.83
N SER A 187 -8.58 25.79 -2.11
CA SER A 187 -8.64 24.83 -3.23
C SER A 187 -7.47 23.85 -3.28
N SER A 188 -6.28 24.26 -2.79
CA SER A 188 -5.08 23.40 -2.73
C SER A 188 -5.16 22.39 -1.59
N ALA A 189 -5.81 22.74 -0.47
CA ALA A 189 -6.06 21.86 0.67
C ALA A 189 -7.37 21.06 0.54
N ALA A 190 -8.14 21.26 -0.53
CA ALA A 190 -9.34 20.49 -0.80
C ALA A 190 -9.00 19.04 -1.19
N GLY A 191 -9.93 18.12 -0.92
CA GLY A 191 -9.80 16.71 -1.29
C GLY A 191 -9.53 15.80 -0.10
N GLU A 192 -9.50 14.51 -0.36
CA GLU A 192 -9.39 13.45 0.64
C GLU A 192 -7.95 13.26 1.09
N ALA A 193 -7.66 13.43 2.38
CA ALA A 193 -6.32 13.20 2.94
C ALA A 193 -6.01 11.70 2.96
N MET A 194 -4.90 11.30 2.32
CA MET A 194 -4.49 9.89 2.22
C MET A 194 -3.21 9.59 3.00
N LEU A 195 -2.35 10.59 3.18
CA LEU A 195 -1.05 10.45 3.83
C LEU A 195 -0.65 11.78 4.46
N ILE A 196 -0.12 11.73 5.67
CA ILE A 196 0.65 12.81 6.28
C ILE A 196 2.10 12.35 6.33
N PHE A 197 3.02 13.14 5.76
CA PHE A 197 4.38 12.72 5.44
C PHE A 197 5.40 13.77 5.85
N SER A 198 6.54 13.33 6.39
CA SER A 198 7.70 14.19 6.64
C SER A 198 9.02 13.42 6.53
N MET A 199 10.08 14.13 6.12
CA MET A 199 11.46 13.66 6.10
C MET A 199 12.32 14.63 6.91
N GLN A 200 12.72 14.25 8.11
CA GLN A 200 13.49 15.07 9.05
C GLN A 200 14.55 14.22 9.74
N ASP A 201 15.33 14.81 10.63
CA ASP A 201 16.16 14.01 11.56
C ASP A 201 15.28 13.02 12.32
N TYR A 202 15.70 11.76 12.39
CA TYR A 202 14.95 10.68 13.04
C TYR A 202 14.60 11.00 14.49
N GLU A 203 15.55 11.60 15.24
CA GLU A 203 15.36 11.93 16.64
C GLU A 203 14.36 13.08 16.85
N LEU A 204 14.16 13.95 15.85
CA LEU A 204 13.09 14.95 15.87
C LEU A 204 11.71 14.34 15.58
N LEU A 205 11.64 13.33 14.71
CA LEU A 205 10.38 12.67 14.35
C LEU A 205 9.91 11.65 15.39
N ARG A 206 10.82 11.06 16.15
CA ARG A 206 10.46 10.04 17.15
C ARG A 206 9.44 10.54 18.19
N PRO A 207 9.65 11.66 18.88
CA PRO A 207 8.65 12.18 19.82
C PRO A 207 7.32 12.58 19.14
N VAL A 208 7.37 13.07 17.89
CA VAL A 208 6.16 13.35 17.11
C VAL A 208 5.37 12.06 16.86
N CYS A 209 6.06 11.01 16.42
CA CYS A 209 5.45 9.71 16.17
C CYS A 209 4.79 9.11 17.42
N ASP A 210 5.49 9.19 18.57
CA ASP A 210 5.00 8.67 19.84
C ASP A 210 3.75 9.44 20.30
N GLU A 211 3.77 10.77 20.20
CA GLU A 211 2.62 11.61 20.55
C GLU A 211 1.43 11.40 19.60
N VAL A 212 1.67 11.28 18.30
CA VAL A 212 0.62 10.95 17.32
C VAL A 212 -0.05 9.63 17.64
N LYS A 213 0.73 8.58 17.92
CA LYS A 213 0.19 7.25 18.29
C LYS A 213 -0.64 7.28 19.59
N ALA A 214 -0.31 8.19 20.50
CA ALA A 214 -1.03 8.34 21.76
C ALA A 214 -2.34 9.15 21.62
N GLN A 215 -2.43 10.05 20.63
CA GLN A 215 -3.52 11.03 20.55
C GLN A 215 -4.45 10.83 19.34
N ALA A 216 -4.07 10.06 18.34
CA ALA A 216 -4.84 9.91 17.11
C ALA A 216 -5.09 8.43 16.77
N ASP A 217 -6.31 8.14 16.33
CA ASP A 217 -6.62 6.83 15.73
C ASP A 217 -6.11 6.84 14.28
N CYS A 218 -4.91 6.30 14.09
CA CYS A 218 -4.22 6.27 12.80
C CYS A 218 -3.14 5.19 12.78
N THR A 219 -2.67 4.85 11.58
CA THR A 219 -1.48 4.03 11.39
C THR A 219 -0.28 4.96 11.19
N ALA A 220 0.63 5.02 12.16
CA ALA A 220 1.85 5.84 12.08
C ALA A 220 3.10 4.94 12.05
N VAL A 221 3.94 5.13 11.03
CA VAL A 221 5.16 4.34 10.78
C VAL A 221 6.35 5.30 10.67
N LEU A 222 7.33 5.12 11.55
CA LEU A 222 8.60 5.84 11.53
C LEU A 222 9.73 4.87 11.21
N TYR A 223 10.56 5.19 10.23
CA TYR A 223 11.72 4.39 9.85
C TYR A 223 12.88 5.28 9.41
N HIS A 224 14.09 4.74 9.44
CA HIS A 224 15.28 5.42 8.92
C HIS A 224 15.27 5.41 7.39
N ASP A 225 15.74 6.49 6.79
CA ASP A 225 16.05 6.51 5.37
C ASP A 225 17.20 5.52 5.10
N ILE A 226 17.09 4.76 4.01
CA ILE A 226 18.10 3.76 3.62
C ILE A 226 19.40 4.39 3.14
N PHE A 227 19.38 5.65 2.71
CA PHE A 227 20.54 6.38 2.17
C PHE A 227 21.20 7.28 3.22
N ASP A 228 20.44 7.77 4.21
CA ASP A 228 20.96 8.54 5.35
C ASP A 228 20.37 8.04 6.66
N PRO A 229 21.12 7.26 7.45
CA PRO A 229 20.63 6.69 8.73
C PRO A 229 20.24 7.74 9.79
N ARG A 230 20.64 9.01 9.65
CA ARG A 230 20.20 10.11 10.53
C ARG A 230 18.83 10.65 10.11
N SER A 231 18.49 10.47 8.86
CA SER A 231 17.19 10.88 8.34
C SER A 231 16.11 9.87 8.72
N GLY A 232 14.98 10.38 9.19
CA GLY A 232 13.76 9.64 9.44
C GLY A 232 12.69 9.98 8.42
N ILE A 233 11.85 8.99 8.16
CA ILE A 233 10.63 9.15 7.37
C ILE A 233 9.47 8.78 8.28
N LEU A 234 8.56 9.73 8.50
CA LEU A 234 7.31 9.47 9.23
C LEU A 234 6.13 9.55 8.26
N GLU A 235 5.43 8.43 8.18
CA GLU A 235 4.22 8.26 7.38
C GLU A 235 3.04 7.96 8.28
N ILE A 236 1.94 8.70 8.09
CA ILE A 236 0.73 8.56 8.89
C ILE A 236 -0.44 8.39 7.93
N TYR A 237 -1.20 7.32 8.14
CA TYR A 237 -2.32 6.88 7.31
C TYR A 237 -3.59 6.71 8.14
N ALA A 238 -4.71 6.48 7.49
CA ALA A 238 -5.94 6.05 8.15
C ALA A 238 -5.72 4.75 8.96
N PRO A 239 -6.57 4.48 9.97
CA PRO A 239 -6.43 3.28 10.80
C PRO A 239 -6.45 2.00 9.97
N GLY A 240 -5.54 1.06 10.27
CA GLY A 240 -5.48 -0.26 9.63
C GLY A 240 -4.87 -0.29 8.23
N VAL A 241 -4.45 0.84 7.67
CA VAL A 241 -3.74 0.88 6.37
C VAL A 241 -2.46 0.06 6.44
N SER A 242 -2.34 -0.88 5.51
CA SER A 242 -1.14 -1.70 5.32
C SER A 242 -1.13 -2.33 3.94
N LYS A 243 0.06 -2.70 3.42
CA LYS A 243 0.17 -3.51 2.21
C LYS A 243 -0.65 -4.80 2.32
N ALA A 244 -0.66 -5.45 3.49
CA ALA A 244 -1.41 -6.68 3.73
C ALA A 244 -2.91 -6.51 3.52
N ALA A 245 -3.54 -5.52 4.16
CA ALA A 245 -4.97 -5.25 4.02
C ALA A 245 -5.36 -4.92 2.57
N ALA A 246 -4.52 -4.17 1.86
CA ALA A 246 -4.76 -3.85 0.45
C ALA A 246 -4.61 -5.09 -0.46
N ILE A 247 -3.65 -5.97 -0.17
CA ILE A 247 -3.49 -7.25 -0.89
C ILE A 247 -4.72 -8.13 -0.71
N GLU A 248 -5.26 -8.26 0.50
CA GLU A 248 -6.50 -9.00 0.77
C GLU A 248 -7.67 -8.45 -0.04
N ARG A 249 -7.80 -7.13 -0.14
CA ARG A 249 -8.83 -6.47 -0.97
C ARG A 249 -8.67 -6.83 -2.45
N VAL A 250 -7.46 -6.77 -2.99
CA VAL A 250 -7.18 -7.16 -4.39
C VAL A 250 -7.42 -8.65 -4.59
N ALA A 251 -6.98 -9.51 -3.67
CA ALA A 251 -7.21 -10.94 -3.73
C ALA A 251 -8.71 -11.28 -3.77
N ALA A 252 -9.53 -10.62 -2.95
CA ALA A 252 -10.98 -10.78 -2.95
C ALA A 252 -11.63 -10.44 -4.31
N THR A 253 -11.16 -9.38 -4.99
CA THR A 253 -11.70 -8.99 -6.31
C THR A 253 -11.27 -9.92 -7.43
N THR A 254 -10.12 -10.58 -7.31
CA THR A 254 -9.58 -11.50 -8.31
C THR A 254 -10.00 -12.95 -8.12
N GLN A 255 -10.68 -13.27 -7.00
CA GLN A 255 -10.99 -14.64 -6.59
C GLN A 255 -9.74 -15.53 -6.51
N ALA A 256 -8.59 -14.94 -6.20
CA ALA A 256 -7.35 -15.67 -6.05
C ALA A 256 -7.43 -16.60 -4.83
N THR A 257 -7.09 -17.89 -5.04
CA THR A 257 -7.09 -18.90 -3.98
C THR A 257 -5.75 -19.00 -3.26
N ARG A 258 -4.71 -18.40 -3.84
CA ARG A 258 -3.35 -18.34 -3.29
C ARG A 258 -2.76 -16.96 -3.52
N VAL A 259 -2.10 -16.43 -2.51
CA VAL A 259 -1.35 -15.17 -2.58
C VAL A 259 0.12 -15.44 -2.34
N VAL A 260 0.96 -15.01 -3.28
CA VAL A 260 2.43 -15.07 -3.18
C VAL A 260 2.95 -13.64 -3.18
N VAL A 261 3.73 -13.28 -2.16
CA VAL A 261 4.30 -11.93 -2.04
C VAL A 261 5.81 -11.95 -2.10
N PHE A 262 6.40 -10.87 -2.65
CA PHE A 262 7.85 -10.67 -2.72
C PHE A 262 8.21 -9.40 -1.96
N GLY A 263 9.30 -9.45 -1.19
CA GLY A 263 9.77 -8.32 -0.40
C GLY A 263 11.23 -8.42 -0.01
N ASP A 264 11.79 -7.30 0.43
CA ASP A 264 13.18 -7.21 0.87
C ASP A 264 13.35 -6.47 2.21
N ASN A 265 12.37 -5.65 2.61
CA ASN A 265 12.51 -4.72 3.72
C ASN A 265 11.51 -5.00 4.86
N ARG A 266 11.76 -4.40 6.02
CA ARG A 266 10.96 -4.58 7.24
C ARG A 266 9.50 -4.17 7.08
N ASN A 267 9.21 -3.16 6.27
CA ASN A 267 7.83 -2.75 5.95
C ASN A 267 7.06 -3.79 5.13
N ASP A 268 7.73 -4.80 4.55
CA ASP A 268 7.10 -5.93 3.84
C ASP A 268 6.74 -7.07 4.78
N MET A 269 7.35 -7.15 5.97
CA MET A 269 7.13 -8.25 6.90
C MET A 269 5.63 -8.49 7.24
N PRO A 270 4.79 -7.46 7.40
CA PRO A 270 3.35 -7.67 7.62
C PRO A 270 2.68 -8.41 6.46
N MET A 271 2.91 -8.02 5.20
CA MET A 271 2.32 -8.71 4.05
C MET A 271 2.90 -10.12 3.87
N MET A 272 4.18 -10.31 4.18
CA MET A 272 4.83 -11.63 4.09
C MET A 272 4.26 -12.63 5.11
N ARG A 273 3.91 -12.17 6.31
CA ARG A 273 3.27 -13.01 7.34
C ARG A 273 1.81 -13.35 7.02
N ALA A 274 1.11 -12.46 6.32
CA ALA A 274 -0.30 -12.64 5.95
C ALA A 274 -0.50 -13.48 4.68
N ALA A 275 0.51 -13.57 3.82
CA ALA A 275 0.42 -14.26 2.54
C ALA A 275 0.38 -15.79 2.68
N SER A 276 -0.18 -16.47 1.66
CA SER A 276 -0.12 -17.93 1.55
C SER A 276 1.31 -18.45 1.35
N TRP A 277 2.17 -17.63 0.72
CA TRP A 277 3.58 -17.90 0.47
C TRP A 277 4.36 -16.61 0.36
N SER A 278 5.46 -16.51 1.05
CA SER A 278 6.31 -15.31 1.06
C SER A 278 7.70 -15.60 0.53
N VAL A 279 8.20 -14.73 -0.33
CA VAL A 279 9.48 -14.89 -1.01
C VAL A 279 10.34 -13.67 -0.74
N ALA A 280 11.51 -13.87 -0.14
CA ALA A 280 12.50 -12.81 0.03
C ALA A 280 13.50 -12.82 -1.13
N VAL A 281 13.84 -11.64 -1.64
CA VAL A 281 14.96 -11.53 -2.60
C VAL A 281 16.31 -11.66 -1.89
N GLY A 282 17.35 -12.02 -2.65
CA GLY A 282 18.70 -12.30 -2.11
C GLY A 282 19.37 -11.13 -1.40
N ASN A 283 19.01 -9.89 -1.74
CA ASN A 283 19.46 -8.66 -1.08
C ASN A 283 18.59 -8.22 0.11
N ALA A 284 17.53 -8.97 0.46
CA ALA A 284 16.64 -8.63 1.57
C ALA A 284 17.37 -8.63 2.92
N PHE A 285 16.85 -7.85 3.88
CA PHE A 285 17.35 -7.83 5.25
C PHE A 285 17.30 -9.23 5.88
N PRO A 286 18.25 -9.57 6.79
CA PRO A 286 18.31 -10.90 7.42
C PRO A 286 17.00 -11.31 8.09
N GLU A 287 16.32 -10.39 8.79
CA GLU A 287 15.06 -10.63 9.46
C GLU A 287 13.89 -10.89 8.50
N VAL A 288 13.94 -10.31 7.29
CA VAL A 288 12.96 -10.57 6.23
C VAL A 288 13.16 -11.97 5.65
N LYS A 289 14.42 -12.34 5.38
CA LYS A 289 14.77 -13.71 4.94
C LYS A 289 14.37 -14.76 5.98
N ALA A 290 14.52 -14.45 7.27
CA ALA A 290 14.21 -15.38 8.35
C ALA A 290 12.71 -15.75 8.45
N ILE A 291 11.81 -14.88 7.98
CA ILE A 291 10.35 -15.14 7.99
C ILE A 291 9.82 -15.59 6.62
N ALA A 292 10.62 -15.49 5.57
CA ALA A 292 10.20 -15.88 4.22
C ALA A 292 10.07 -17.40 4.10
N SER A 293 9.08 -17.84 3.31
CA SER A 293 8.94 -19.25 2.93
C SER A 293 10.07 -19.71 2.02
N GLU A 294 10.64 -18.79 1.25
CA GLU A 294 11.72 -19.06 0.29
C GLU A 294 12.57 -17.79 0.08
N VAL A 295 13.87 -17.99 -0.22
CA VAL A 295 14.79 -16.92 -0.62
C VAL A 295 15.27 -17.20 -2.04
N ILE A 296 15.15 -16.21 -2.93
CA ILE A 296 15.52 -16.29 -4.35
C ILE A 296 16.76 -15.45 -4.66
N GLY A 297 17.10 -15.28 -5.94
CA GLY A 297 18.16 -14.37 -6.38
C GLY A 297 17.90 -12.92 -5.99
N THR A 298 18.88 -12.04 -6.26
CA THR A 298 18.76 -10.61 -5.96
C THR A 298 17.86 -9.87 -6.97
N ASN A 299 17.38 -8.68 -6.58
CA ASN A 299 16.59 -7.81 -7.45
C ASN A 299 17.29 -7.49 -8.78
N VAL A 300 18.59 -7.24 -8.77
CA VAL A 300 19.39 -6.95 -10.00
C VAL A 300 19.58 -8.16 -10.93
N GLN A 301 19.12 -9.34 -10.50
CA GLN A 301 19.12 -10.57 -11.29
C GLN A 301 17.76 -10.89 -11.92
N ASP A 302 16.82 -9.96 -11.89
CA ASP A 302 15.41 -10.16 -12.30
C ASP A 302 14.76 -11.36 -11.60
N ALA A 303 15.05 -11.54 -10.31
CA ALA A 303 14.69 -12.77 -9.59
C ALA A 303 13.18 -12.96 -9.47
N VAL A 304 12.41 -11.90 -9.24
CA VAL A 304 10.94 -11.97 -9.11
C VAL A 304 10.27 -12.49 -10.38
N PRO A 305 10.44 -11.89 -11.57
CA PRO A 305 9.81 -12.41 -12.79
C PRO A 305 10.34 -13.80 -13.19
N LYS A 306 11.60 -14.13 -12.94
CA LYS A 306 12.15 -15.47 -13.16
C LYS A 306 11.44 -16.51 -12.28
N TYR A 307 11.23 -16.19 -11.00
CA TYR A 307 10.47 -17.05 -10.09
C TYR A 307 9.05 -17.29 -10.59
N ILE A 308 8.32 -16.22 -10.97
CA ILE A 308 6.94 -16.33 -11.45
C ILE A 308 6.83 -17.24 -12.68
N ILE A 309 7.77 -17.12 -13.62
CA ILE A 309 7.79 -17.98 -14.83
C ILE A 309 8.08 -19.43 -14.48
N ALA A 310 8.97 -19.69 -13.52
CA ALA A 310 9.32 -21.06 -13.10
C ALA A 310 8.19 -21.80 -12.36
N GLN A 311 7.17 -21.09 -11.87
CA GLN A 311 5.98 -21.68 -11.22
C GLN A 311 4.87 -22.09 -12.21
N LYS A 312 5.07 -21.86 -13.50
CA LYS A 312 4.16 -22.27 -14.61
C LYS A 312 4.49 -23.67 -15.08
#